data_885a15fdf18a67108e545d5353917c89
#
_entry.id   885a15fdf18a67108e545d5353917c89
#
_cell.length_a   1.000
_cell.length_b   1.000
_cell.length_c   1.000
_cell.angle_alpha   90.00
_cell.angle_beta   90.00
_cell.angle_gamma   90.00
#
_symmetry.space_group_name_H-M   'P 1'
#
loop_
_entity.id
_entity.type
_entity.pdbx_description
1 polymer ?
#
loop_
_entity_poly.entity_id
_entity_poly.type
_entity_poly.pdbx_seq_one_letter_code
_entity_poly.pdbx_strand_id
1 'polypeptide(L)'
;MAGPTEKPTLIKSVARFLGIEPGEFAAVAWSFVYFFCLMAAYYMLRSVRESMAIVSGVDNIPWLFTGTFFFMLLATPVFGWITSRYLRRQFLPWVSYFFIANILLLYVAFKAAEAGLLDIVWISRIFFVWLSVFNLFIVSVFWSFMADIYNKDQSRRLFGLISAGGSTGALLGPLLTSVLVVRIGFENLLPLSALLLILGVFCV
;
A
#
# COMPACT_ATOMS: atom_id res chain seq x y z
N MET A 1 -0.55 -49.50 -22.16
CA MET A 1 0.33 -48.36 -22.51
C MET A 1 0.19 -47.33 -21.40
N ALA A 2 1.18 -47.28 -20.51
CA ALA A 2 1.21 -46.26 -19.45
C ALA A 2 1.77 -44.95 -20.08
N GLY A 3 0.96 -43.91 -20.05
CA GLY A 3 1.38 -42.58 -20.51
C GLY A 3 2.53 -42.02 -19.66
N PRO A 4 3.36 -41.11 -20.22
CA PRO A 4 4.52 -40.58 -19.53
C PRO A 4 4.08 -39.85 -18.27
N THR A 5 4.55 -40.31 -17.10
CA THR A 5 4.43 -39.63 -15.81
C THR A 5 5.28 -38.37 -15.87
N GLU A 6 4.67 -37.26 -16.24
CA GLU A 6 5.30 -35.92 -16.19
C GLU A 6 5.72 -35.65 -14.73
N LYS A 7 7.03 -35.62 -14.48
CA LYS A 7 7.57 -35.26 -13.16
C LYS A 7 7.00 -33.90 -12.77
N PRO A 8 6.36 -33.75 -11.62
CA PRO A 8 5.79 -32.46 -11.22
C PRO A 8 6.93 -31.45 -11.10
N THR A 9 6.89 -30.42 -11.92
CA THR A 9 7.78 -29.27 -11.81
C THR A 9 7.64 -28.74 -10.38
N LEU A 10 8.74 -28.35 -9.73
CA LEU A 10 8.75 -27.80 -8.34
C LEU A 10 7.59 -26.81 -8.10
N ILE A 11 7.30 -25.99 -9.09
CA ILE A 11 6.19 -25.01 -9.08
C ILE A 11 4.83 -25.73 -8.91
N LYS A 12 4.58 -26.83 -9.61
CA LYS A 12 3.30 -27.60 -9.49
C LYS A 12 3.17 -28.25 -8.12
N SER A 13 4.28 -28.69 -7.52
CA SER A 13 4.29 -29.29 -6.17
C SER A 13 4.03 -28.23 -5.09
N VAL A 14 4.68 -27.06 -5.18
CA VAL A 14 4.48 -25.92 -4.26
C VAL A 14 3.05 -25.37 -4.38
N ALA A 15 2.54 -25.19 -5.60
CA ALA A 15 1.17 -24.74 -5.83
C ALA A 15 0.14 -25.67 -5.17
N ARG A 16 0.33 -26.99 -5.30
CA ARG A 16 -0.56 -28.00 -4.68
C ARG A 16 -0.48 -27.97 -3.15
N PHE A 17 0.70 -27.79 -2.58
CA PHE A 17 0.90 -27.63 -1.13
C PHE A 17 0.20 -26.37 -0.58
N LEU A 18 0.21 -25.29 -1.36
CA LEU A 18 -0.45 -24.02 -1.01
C LEU A 18 -1.97 -24.01 -1.34
N GLY A 19 -2.52 -25.11 -1.81
CA GLY A 19 -3.94 -25.22 -2.16
C GLY A 19 -4.34 -24.41 -3.40
N ILE A 20 -3.39 -24.08 -4.29
CA ILE A 20 -3.63 -23.34 -5.52
C ILE A 20 -4.01 -24.33 -6.62
N GLU A 21 -5.16 -24.10 -7.26
CA GLU A 21 -5.63 -24.94 -8.36
C GLU A 21 -4.96 -24.57 -9.70
N PRO A 22 -4.93 -25.51 -10.67
CA PRO A 22 -4.41 -25.21 -12.00
C PRO A 22 -5.17 -24.02 -12.63
N GLY A 23 -4.44 -22.96 -13.01
CA GLY A 23 -5.00 -21.74 -13.59
C GLY A 23 -5.13 -20.55 -12.60
N GLU A 24 -5.11 -20.79 -11.28
CA GLU A 24 -5.19 -19.72 -10.28
C GLU A 24 -3.83 -19.09 -9.97
N PHE A 25 -2.73 -19.77 -10.29
CA PHE A 25 -1.38 -19.37 -9.88
C PHE A 25 -1.02 -17.95 -10.33
N ALA A 26 -1.32 -17.59 -11.57
CA ALA A 26 -0.99 -16.24 -12.07
C ALA A 26 -1.77 -15.17 -11.33
N ALA A 27 -3.08 -15.34 -11.13
CA ALA A 27 -3.91 -14.40 -10.41
C ALA A 27 -3.45 -14.21 -8.97
N VAL A 28 -3.13 -15.31 -8.27
CA VAL A 28 -2.63 -15.27 -6.89
C VAL A 28 -1.26 -14.60 -6.82
N ALA A 29 -0.34 -14.90 -7.75
CA ALA A 29 0.99 -14.30 -7.80
C ALA A 29 0.90 -12.77 -8.02
N TRP A 30 0.08 -12.31 -8.95
CA TRP A 30 -0.15 -10.89 -9.19
C TRP A 30 -0.81 -10.20 -8.01
N SER A 31 -1.79 -10.83 -7.37
CA SER A 31 -2.43 -10.31 -6.15
C SER A 31 -1.45 -10.21 -4.98
N PHE A 32 -0.56 -11.20 -4.81
CA PHE A 32 0.51 -11.20 -3.82
C PHE A 32 1.48 -10.03 -4.06
N VAL A 33 1.99 -9.88 -5.30
CA VAL A 33 2.91 -8.79 -5.67
C VAL A 33 2.25 -7.44 -5.52
N TYR A 34 1.00 -7.31 -5.92
CA TYR A 34 0.23 -6.07 -5.74
C TYR A 34 0.16 -5.68 -4.26
N PHE A 35 -0.26 -6.60 -3.38
CA PHE A 35 -0.37 -6.30 -1.94
C PHE A 35 1.00 -6.07 -1.29
N PHE A 36 2.03 -6.77 -1.75
CA PHE A 36 3.41 -6.52 -1.36
C PHE A 36 3.84 -5.09 -1.69
N CYS A 37 3.72 -4.65 -2.94
CA CYS A 37 4.09 -3.30 -3.37
C CYS A 37 3.34 -2.23 -2.59
N LEU A 38 2.04 -2.44 -2.38
CA LEU A 38 1.15 -1.54 -1.68
C LEU A 38 1.56 -1.37 -0.21
N MET A 39 1.82 -2.49 0.49
CA MET A 39 2.25 -2.46 1.88
C MET A 39 3.69 -1.97 2.03
N ALA A 40 4.60 -2.34 1.14
CA ALA A 40 5.96 -1.83 1.15
C ALA A 40 5.98 -0.30 1.00
N ALA A 41 5.24 0.25 0.03
CA ALA A 41 5.10 1.70 -0.16
C ALA A 41 4.53 2.39 1.10
N TYR A 42 3.43 1.86 1.65
CA TYR A 42 2.82 2.40 2.86
C TYR A 42 3.79 2.40 4.05
N TYR A 43 4.46 1.29 4.32
CA TYR A 43 5.36 1.19 5.48
C TYR A 43 6.65 2.01 5.32
N MET A 44 7.12 2.25 4.09
CA MET A 44 8.17 3.23 3.82
C MET A 44 7.70 4.64 4.21
N LEU A 45 6.53 5.06 3.74
CA LEU A 45 5.94 6.37 4.08
C LEU A 45 5.64 6.48 5.58
N ARG A 46 5.25 5.38 6.23
CA ARG A 46 5.02 5.35 7.67
C ARG A 46 6.30 5.65 8.46
N SER A 47 7.44 5.13 8.03
CA SER A 47 8.73 5.45 8.66
C SER A 47 9.06 6.95 8.56
N VAL A 48 8.78 7.56 7.41
CA VAL A 48 8.90 9.02 7.23
C VAL A 48 7.93 9.77 8.15
N ARG A 49 6.68 9.31 8.27
CA ARG A 49 5.66 9.92 9.14
C ARG A 49 6.10 9.95 10.60
N GLU A 50 6.65 8.87 11.12
CA GLU A 50 7.10 8.81 12.52
C GLU A 50 8.24 9.82 12.76
N SER A 51 9.17 9.98 11.81
CA SER A 51 10.21 11.00 11.89
C SER A 51 9.63 12.42 11.84
N MET A 52 8.64 12.66 10.97
CA MET A 52 7.97 13.96 10.84
C MET A 52 7.09 14.32 12.05
N ALA A 53 6.56 13.31 12.76
CA ALA A 53 5.83 13.54 14.01
C ALA A 53 6.72 14.23 15.07
N ILE A 54 7.99 13.85 15.14
CA ILE A 54 8.97 14.46 16.04
C ILE A 54 9.25 15.93 15.64
N VAL A 55 9.40 16.21 14.33
CA VAL A 55 9.61 17.56 13.79
C VAL A 55 8.43 18.48 14.11
N SER A 56 7.21 17.95 14.13
CA SER A 56 6.01 18.75 14.47
C SER A 56 5.88 19.10 15.95
N GLY A 57 6.80 18.61 16.80
CA GLY A 57 6.83 18.79 18.25
C GLY A 57 6.11 17.67 18.99
N VAL A 58 6.81 17.04 19.94
CA VAL A 58 6.32 15.86 20.69
C VAL A 58 5.01 16.17 21.44
N ASP A 59 4.86 17.37 21.97
CA ASP A 59 3.66 17.83 22.69
C ASP A 59 2.41 17.91 21.79
N ASN A 60 2.60 17.99 20.46
CA ASN A 60 1.51 18.05 19.49
C ASN A 60 1.05 16.66 19.00
N ILE A 61 1.75 15.59 19.34
CA ILE A 61 1.41 14.24 18.90
C ILE A 61 -0.02 13.83 19.27
N PRO A 62 -0.53 14.06 20.50
CA PRO A 62 -1.92 13.74 20.84
C PRO A 62 -2.94 14.47 19.94
N TRP A 63 -2.67 15.72 19.58
CA TRP A 63 -3.51 16.51 18.66
C TRP A 63 -3.48 15.97 17.23
N LEU A 64 -2.33 15.45 16.78
CA LEU A 64 -2.22 14.81 15.48
C LEU A 64 -3.06 13.51 15.42
N PHE A 65 -3.07 12.71 16.48
CA PHE A 65 -3.94 11.53 16.56
C PHE A 65 -5.42 11.91 16.62
N THR A 66 -5.77 12.95 17.38
CA THR A 66 -7.14 13.47 17.44
C THR A 66 -7.60 13.96 16.07
N GLY A 67 -6.77 14.75 15.38
CA GLY A 67 -7.03 15.18 14.00
C GLY A 67 -7.21 13.99 13.06
N THR A 68 -6.31 13.01 13.12
CA THR A 68 -6.41 11.76 12.34
C THR A 68 -7.74 11.07 12.57
N PHE A 69 -8.20 10.94 13.81
CA PHE A 69 -9.48 10.32 14.14
C PHE A 69 -10.65 11.01 13.43
N PHE A 70 -10.74 12.34 13.50
CA PHE A 70 -11.79 13.10 12.83
C PHE A 70 -11.73 12.98 11.30
N PHE A 71 -10.55 13.06 10.71
CA PHE A 71 -10.39 12.91 9.27
C PHE A 71 -10.72 11.50 8.80
N MET A 72 -10.38 10.47 9.54
CA MET A 72 -10.76 9.08 9.21
C MET A 72 -12.28 8.87 9.36
N LEU A 73 -12.90 9.48 10.36
CA LEU A 73 -14.36 9.42 10.53
C LEU A 73 -15.09 10.07 9.36
N LEU A 74 -14.58 11.18 8.83
CA LEU A 74 -15.13 11.84 7.63
C LEU A 74 -14.80 11.07 6.34
N ALA A 75 -13.62 10.46 6.25
CA ALA A 75 -13.19 9.71 5.08
C ALA A 75 -13.97 8.40 4.87
N THR A 76 -14.40 7.76 5.96
CA THR A 76 -15.13 6.47 5.91
C THR A 76 -16.45 6.56 5.11
N PRO A 77 -17.38 7.50 5.37
CA PRO A 77 -18.60 7.63 4.57
C PRO A 77 -18.32 8.05 3.13
N VAL A 78 -17.29 8.86 2.88
CA VAL A 78 -16.85 9.22 1.53
C VAL A 78 -16.41 7.96 0.77
N PHE A 79 -15.60 7.10 1.39
CA PHE A 79 -15.23 5.81 0.83
C PHE A 79 -16.45 4.94 0.53
N GLY A 80 -17.38 4.79 1.48
CA GLY A 80 -18.63 4.03 1.31
C GLY A 80 -19.48 4.55 0.13
N TRP A 81 -19.60 5.88 0.01
CA TRP A 81 -20.33 6.51 -1.10
C TRP A 81 -19.67 6.24 -2.46
N ILE A 82 -18.34 6.35 -2.55
CA ILE A 82 -17.61 6.10 -3.79
C ILE A 82 -17.75 4.64 -4.21
N THR A 83 -17.52 3.70 -3.28
CA THR A 83 -17.57 2.26 -3.56
C THR A 83 -18.98 1.75 -3.90
N SER A 84 -20.02 2.47 -3.49
CA SER A 84 -21.40 2.16 -3.85
C SER A 84 -21.80 2.61 -5.26
N ARG A 85 -21.08 3.60 -5.84
CA ARG A 85 -21.42 4.19 -7.14
C ARG A 85 -20.58 3.69 -8.32
N TYR A 86 -19.34 3.27 -8.06
CA TYR A 86 -18.41 2.93 -9.11
C TYR A 86 -18.02 1.45 -9.05
N LEU A 87 -17.85 0.83 -10.22
CA LEU A 87 -17.29 -0.52 -10.34
C LEU A 87 -15.84 -0.51 -9.82
N ARG A 88 -15.56 -1.40 -8.88
CA ARG A 88 -14.27 -1.44 -8.16
C ARG A 88 -13.08 -1.58 -9.09
N ARG A 89 -13.22 -2.34 -10.19
CA ARG A 89 -12.17 -2.51 -11.21
C ARG A 89 -11.77 -1.19 -11.90
N GLN A 90 -12.72 -0.27 -12.08
CA GLN A 90 -12.44 1.04 -12.67
C GLN A 90 -11.93 2.04 -11.64
N PHE A 91 -12.45 1.95 -10.42
CA PHE A 91 -12.14 2.86 -9.33
C PHE A 91 -10.72 2.66 -8.76
N LEU A 92 -10.22 1.42 -8.71
CA LEU A 92 -8.92 1.10 -8.13
C LEU A 92 -7.75 1.87 -8.77
N PRO A 93 -7.60 1.92 -10.11
CA PRO A 93 -6.53 2.71 -10.73
C PRO A 93 -6.66 4.21 -10.42
N TRP A 94 -7.89 4.75 -10.43
CA TRP A 94 -8.14 6.16 -10.12
C TRP A 94 -7.71 6.54 -8.70
N VAL A 95 -8.04 5.73 -7.71
CA VAL A 95 -7.60 5.93 -6.33
C VAL A 95 -6.08 5.87 -6.24
N SER A 96 -5.47 4.89 -6.89
CA SER A 96 -4.02 4.74 -6.86
C SER A 96 -3.32 5.95 -7.51
N TYR A 97 -3.76 6.40 -8.68
CA TYR A 97 -3.21 7.59 -9.33
C TYR A 97 -3.44 8.86 -8.52
N PHE A 98 -4.60 9.01 -7.88
CA PHE A 98 -4.88 10.13 -6.98
C PHE A 98 -3.85 10.16 -5.83
N PHE A 99 -3.59 9.04 -5.18
CA PHE A 99 -2.61 8.98 -4.10
C PHE A 99 -1.17 9.14 -4.58
N ILE A 100 -0.82 8.60 -5.75
CA ILE A 100 0.50 8.83 -6.38
C ILE A 100 0.71 10.33 -6.61
N ALA A 101 -0.27 11.02 -7.19
CA ALA A 101 -0.19 12.47 -7.40
C ALA A 101 -0.03 13.25 -6.08
N ASN A 102 -0.76 12.84 -5.02
CA ASN A 102 -0.61 13.43 -3.69
C ASN A 102 0.79 13.19 -3.10
N ILE A 103 1.37 11.99 -3.25
CA ILE A 103 2.74 11.70 -2.78
C ILE A 103 3.75 12.61 -3.48
N LEU A 104 3.62 12.78 -4.80
CA LEU A 104 4.50 13.66 -5.57
C LEU A 104 4.32 15.13 -5.18
N LEU A 105 3.08 15.57 -4.93
CA LEU A 105 2.81 16.91 -4.42
C LEU A 105 3.46 17.14 -3.05
N LEU A 106 3.33 16.18 -2.14
CA LEU A 106 3.98 16.23 -0.82
C LEU A 106 5.50 16.23 -0.94
N TYR A 107 6.07 15.46 -1.86
CA TYR A 107 7.50 15.53 -2.16
C TYR A 107 7.95 16.93 -2.56
N VAL A 108 7.22 17.58 -3.48
CA VAL A 108 7.50 18.97 -3.88
C VAL A 108 7.34 19.92 -2.70
N ALA A 109 6.33 19.73 -1.84
CA ALA A 109 6.12 20.54 -0.64
C ALA A 109 7.27 20.39 0.35
N PHE A 110 7.79 19.20 0.59
CA PHE A 110 8.98 18.99 1.43
C PHE A 110 10.21 19.68 0.84
N LYS A 111 10.42 19.60 -0.48
CA LYS A 111 11.52 20.32 -1.16
C LYS A 111 11.37 21.83 -1.06
N ALA A 112 10.17 22.36 -1.15
CA ALA A 112 9.90 23.77 -0.94
C ALA A 112 10.16 24.21 0.51
N ALA A 113 9.89 23.34 1.48
CA ALA A 113 10.20 23.61 2.88
C ALA A 113 11.72 23.64 3.15
N GLU A 114 12.49 22.73 2.55
CA GLU A 114 13.96 22.77 2.60
C GLU A 114 14.53 24.08 2.03
N ALA A 115 13.91 24.59 0.97
CA ALA A 115 14.27 25.86 0.37
C ALA A 115 13.81 27.09 1.20
N GLY A 116 13.16 26.88 2.36
CA GLY A 116 12.65 27.96 3.23
C GLY A 116 11.39 28.66 2.71
N LEU A 117 10.73 28.10 1.68
CA LEU A 117 9.51 28.67 1.08
C LEU A 117 8.25 28.28 1.85
N LEU A 118 8.26 27.17 2.57
CA LEU A 118 7.14 26.64 3.33
C LEU A 118 7.59 26.23 4.75
N ASP A 119 6.66 26.24 5.69
CA ASP A 119 6.91 25.77 7.05
C ASP A 119 6.84 24.23 7.12
N ILE A 120 7.96 23.61 7.43
CA ILE A 120 8.12 22.15 7.56
C ILE A 120 7.16 21.56 8.61
N VAL A 121 6.83 22.30 9.68
CA VAL A 121 5.97 21.83 10.76
C VAL A 121 4.55 21.59 10.24
N TRP A 122 4.01 22.50 9.44
CA TRP A 122 2.67 22.35 8.85
C TRP A 122 2.61 21.21 7.83
N ILE A 123 3.64 21.09 6.99
CA ILE A 123 3.72 19.99 6.01
C ILE A 123 3.77 18.64 6.74
N SER A 124 4.55 18.54 7.81
CA SER A 124 4.66 17.33 8.63
C SER A 124 3.32 16.93 9.26
N ARG A 125 2.54 17.90 9.75
CA ARG A 125 1.21 17.68 10.31
C ARG A 125 0.21 17.19 9.24
N ILE A 126 0.20 17.84 8.09
CA ILE A 126 -0.65 17.45 6.95
C ILE A 126 -0.29 16.04 6.50
N PHE A 127 1.00 15.74 6.33
CA PHE A 127 1.49 14.42 5.93
C PHE A 127 1.09 13.34 6.94
N PHE A 128 1.17 13.62 8.23
CA PHE A 128 0.79 12.68 9.30
C PHE A 128 -0.67 12.23 9.19
N VAL A 129 -1.59 13.17 9.05
CA VAL A 129 -3.02 12.90 8.91
C VAL A 129 -3.32 12.23 7.56
N TRP A 130 -2.75 12.78 6.48
CA TRP A 130 -2.94 12.28 5.13
C TRP A 130 -2.54 10.81 4.99
N LEU A 131 -1.42 10.40 5.57
CA LEU A 131 -0.95 9.01 5.47
C LEU A 131 -1.92 8.03 6.15
N SER A 132 -2.59 8.44 7.21
CA SER A 132 -3.61 7.61 7.87
C SER A 132 -4.83 7.41 6.99
N VAL A 133 -5.29 8.46 6.32
CA VAL A 133 -6.37 8.40 5.32
C VAL A 133 -5.96 7.54 4.12
N PHE A 134 -4.74 7.74 3.62
CA PHE A 134 -4.16 6.92 2.55
C PHE A 134 -4.23 5.43 2.89
N ASN A 135 -3.78 5.03 4.08
CA ASN A 135 -3.81 3.64 4.52
C ASN A 135 -5.22 3.06 4.55
N LEU A 136 -6.18 3.81 5.11
CA LEU A 136 -7.58 3.39 5.15
C LEU A 136 -8.11 3.09 3.74
N PHE A 137 -7.91 4.01 2.80
CA PHE A 137 -8.42 3.87 1.44
C PHE A 137 -7.74 2.72 0.69
N ILE A 138 -6.42 2.68 0.70
CA ILE A 138 -5.67 1.77 -0.14
C ILE A 138 -5.87 0.31 0.27
N VAL A 139 -5.93 0.02 1.58
CA VAL A 139 -6.21 -1.32 2.11
C VAL A 139 -7.66 -1.72 1.85
N SER A 140 -8.60 -0.80 2.06
CA SER A 140 -10.03 -1.07 1.84
C SER A 140 -10.34 -1.32 0.36
N VAL A 141 -9.76 -0.53 -0.54
CA VAL A 141 -9.89 -0.71 -2.00
C VAL A 141 -9.28 -2.04 -2.43
N PHE A 142 -8.09 -2.38 -1.93
CA PHE A 142 -7.43 -3.64 -2.22
C PHE A 142 -8.32 -4.84 -1.85
N TRP A 143 -8.77 -4.93 -0.60
CA TRP A 143 -9.60 -6.06 -0.16
C TRP A 143 -10.97 -6.09 -0.84
N SER A 144 -11.55 -4.93 -1.13
CA SER A 144 -12.79 -4.86 -1.92
C SER A 144 -12.59 -5.43 -3.32
N PHE A 145 -11.47 -5.15 -3.97
CA PHE A 145 -11.12 -5.67 -5.28
C PHE A 145 -10.83 -7.18 -5.23
N MET A 146 -10.12 -7.65 -4.22
CA MET A 146 -9.89 -9.09 -4.01
C MET A 146 -11.21 -9.86 -3.83
N ALA A 147 -12.16 -9.29 -3.10
CA ALA A 147 -13.48 -9.89 -2.90
C ALA A 147 -14.34 -9.96 -4.19
N ASP A 148 -14.04 -9.13 -5.19
CA ASP A 148 -14.70 -9.17 -6.50
C ASP A 148 -14.05 -10.19 -7.45
N ILE A 149 -12.74 -10.41 -7.33
CA ILE A 149 -11.99 -11.33 -8.21
C ILE A 149 -12.19 -12.79 -7.79
N TYR A 150 -12.13 -13.03 -6.47
CA TYR A 150 -12.15 -14.39 -5.93
C TYR A 150 -13.54 -14.77 -5.40
N ASN A 151 -13.99 -15.98 -5.75
CA ASN A 151 -15.21 -16.54 -5.18
C ASN A 151 -15.00 -16.95 -3.70
N LYS A 152 -16.09 -17.34 -3.00
CA LYS A 152 -16.04 -17.68 -1.56
C LYS A 152 -15.07 -18.80 -1.23
N ASP A 153 -14.98 -19.83 -2.07
CA ASP A 153 -14.12 -20.99 -1.83
C ASP A 153 -12.65 -20.65 -2.08
N GLN A 154 -12.37 -19.90 -3.14
CA GLN A 154 -11.05 -19.35 -3.44
C GLN A 154 -10.57 -18.38 -2.34
N SER A 155 -11.44 -17.50 -1.87
CA SER A 155 -11.10 -16.54 -0.80
C SER A 155 -10.65 -17.25 0.48
N ARG A 156 -11.33 -18.33 0.87
CA ARG A 156 -10.96 -19.11 2.07
C ARG A 156 -9.58 -19.77 1.96
N ARG A 157 -9.18 -20.17 0.75
CA ARG A 157 -7.89 -20.83 0.50
C ARG A 157 -6.76 -19.83 0.26
N LEU A 158 -7.02 -18.77 -0.51
CA LEU A 158 -5.99 -17.97 -1.14
C LEU A 158 -5.72 -16.62 -0.40
N PHE A 159 -6.67 -16.09 0.38
CA PHE A 159 -6.49 -14.81 1.07
C PHE A 159 -5.36 -14.84 2.10
N GLY A 160 -5.12 -15.98 2.74
CA GLY A 160 -3.97 -16.16 3.63
C GLY A 160 -2.64 -15.97 2.89
N LEU A 161 -2.53 -16.56 1.68
CA LEU A 161 -1.33 -16.44 0.86
C LEU A 161 -1.15 -15.01 0.31
N ILE A 162 -2.24 -14.39 -0.15
CA ILE A 162 -2.22 -12.99 -0.60
C ILE A 162 -1.83 -12.05 0.55
N SER A 163 -2.35 -12.29 1.76
CA SER A 163 -2.00 -11.54 2.97
C SER A 163 -0.52 -11.65 3.33
N ALA A 164 0.11 -12.80 3.06
CA ALA A 164 1.54 -12.97 3.26
C ALA A 164 2.37 -12.00 2.40
N GLY A 165 1.90 -11.64 1.20
CA GLY A 165 2.48 -10.57 0.39
C GLY A 165 2.50 -9.24 1.12
N GLY A 166 1.38 -8.86 1.72
CA GLY A 166 1.28 -7.65 2.53
C GLY A 166 2.19 -7.68 3.76
N SER A 167 2.25 -8.80 4.48
CA SER A 167 3.13 -8.97 5.65
C SER A 167 4.60 -8.86 5.25
N THR A 168 4.99 -9.45 4.12
CA THR A 168 6.35 -9.35 3.57
C THR A 168 6.66 -7.91 3.18
N GLY A 169 5.74 -7.19 2.54
CA GLY A 169 5.87 -5.77 2.23
C GLY A 169 6.01 -4.89 3.47
N ALA A 170 5.22 -5.20 4.51
CA ALA A 170 5.27 -4.49 5.79
C ALA A 170 6.60 -4.69 6.54
N LEU A 171 7.24 -5.84 6.36
CA LEU A 171 8.57 -6.11 6.93
C LEU A 171 9.68 -5.47 6.09
N LEU A 172 9.63 -5.63 4.78
CA LEU A 172 10.68 -5.14 3.89
C LEU A 172 10.63 -3.62 3.68
N GLY A 173 9.45 -2.98 3.78
CA GLY A 173 9.32 -1.52 3.67
C GLY A 173 10.24 -0.77 4.64
N PRO A 174 10.13 -0.96 5.97
CA PRO A 174 11.02 -0.32 6.94
C PRO A 174 12.48 -0.72 6.79
N LEU A 175 12.77 -1.99 6.44
CA LEU A 175 14.15 -2.43 6.19
C LEU A 175 14.77 -1.69 5.01
N LEU A 176 14.05 -1.56 3.90
CA LEU A 176 14.50 -0.75 2.76
C LEU A 176 14.65 0.72 3.15
N THR A 177 13.74 1.25 3.94
CA THR A 177 13.83 2.62 4.44
C THR A 177 15.12 2.84 5.24
N SER A 178 15.44 1.95 6.18
CA SER A 178 16.63 2.09 7.04
C SER A 178 17.95 2.10 6.26
N VAL A 179 18.02 1.34 5.16
CA VAL A 179 19.19 1.29 4.27
C VAL A 179 19.24 2.50 3.33
N LEU A 180 18.10 2.87 2.77
CA LEU A 180 18.03 3.89 1.74
C LEU A 180 18.07 5.31 2.31
N VAL A 181 17.50 5.56 3.48
CA VAL A 181 17.46 6.89 4.09
C VAL A 181 18.86 7.48 4.28
N VAL A 182 19.83 6.65 4.62
CA VAL A 182 21.24 7.09 4.81
C VAL A 182 21.88 7.52 3.49
N ARG A 183 21.42 6.96 2.36
CA ARG A 183 22.03 7.21 1.04
C ARG A 183 21.34 8.31 0.25
N ILE A 184 20.02 8.36 0.33
CA ILE A 184 19.20 9.25 -0.54
C ILE A 184 18.42 10.31 0.25
N GLY A 185 18.45 10.27 1.59
CA GLY A 185 17.63 11.14 2.42
C GLY A 185 16.16 10.66 2.53
N PHE A 186 15.45 11.12 3.57
CA PHE A 186 14.08 10.65 3.83
C PHE A 186 13.05 11.16 2.82
N GLU A 187 13.28 12.32 2.20
CA GLU A 187 12.37 12.92 1.23
C GLU A 187 12.30 12.12 -0.07
N ASN A 188 13.44 11.60 -0.52
CA ASN A 188 13.51 10.78 -1.73
C ASN A 188 12.88 9.40 -1.57
N LEU A 189 12.44 9.03 -0.35
CA LEU A 189 11.62 7.85 -0.12
C LEU A 189 10.17 8.05 -0.63
N LEU A 190 9.68 9.29 -0.72
CA LEU A 190 8.34 9.57 -1.26
C LEU A 190 8.21 9.15 -2.74
N PRO A 191 9.07 9.62 -3.68
CA PRO A 191 8.99 9.18 -5.07
C PRO A 191 9.26 7.68 -5.22
N LEU A 192 10.09 7.07 -4.37
CA LEU A 192 10.30 5.62 -4.39
C LEU A 192 9.03 4.86 -3.98
N SER A 193 8.31 5.35 -2.97
CA SER A 193 7.02 4.79 -2.58
C SER A 193 5.96 4.97 -3.68
N ALA A 194 5.96 6.11 -4.38
CA ALA A 194 5.10 6.32 -5.55
C ALA A 194 5.41 5.31 -6.67
N LEU A 195 6.69 5.01 -6.91
CA LEU A 195 7.11 3.99 -7.89
C LEU A 195 6.59 2.60 -7.52
N LEU A 196 6.67 2.22 -6.24
CA LEU A 196 6.11 0.94 -5.77
C LEU A 196 4.59 0.87 -5.97
N LEU A 197 3.86 1.98 -5.74
CA LEU A 197 2.42 2.03 -6.03
C LEU A 197 2.14 1.89 -7.53
N ILE A 198 2.93 2.53 -8.39
CA ILE A 198 2.81 2.39 -9.84
C ILE A 198 3.02 0.93 -10.24
N LEU A 199 4.08 0.28 -9.75
CA LEU A 199 4.31 -1.15 -9.99
C LEU A 199 3.14 -2.01 -9.51
N GLY A 200 2.54 -1.69 -8.36
CA GLY A 200 1.34 -2.36 -7.87
C GLY A 200 0.16 -2.22 -8.84
N VAL A 201 -0.09 -1.04 -9.39
CA VAL A 201 -1.18 -0.80 -10.36
C VAL A 201 -1.00 -1.63 -11.63
N PHE A 202 0.23 -1.87 -12.08
CA PHE A 202 0.49 -2.73 -13.24
C PHE A 202 0.17 -4.22 -13.00
N CYS A 203 0.01 -4.63 -11.72
CA CYS A 203 -0.36 -5.99 -11.38
C CYS A 203 -1.89 -6.26 -11.44
N VAL A 204 -2.71 -5.25 -11.75
CA VAL A 204 -4.19 -5.28 -11.77
C VAL A 204 -4.72 -5.34 -13.18
#